data_3f9942df0b4edab0cea1c1b209dc1fdb
#
_entry.id   3f9942df0b4edab0cea1c1b209dc1fdb
#
_cell.length_a   1.000
_cell.length_b   1.000
_cell.length_c   1.000
_cell.angle_alpha   90.00
_cell.angle_beta   90.00
_cell.angle_gamma   90.00
#
_symmetry.space_group_name_H-M   'P 1'
#
loop_
_entity.id
_entity.type
_entity.pdbx_description
1 polymer ?
#
loop_
_entity_poly.entity_id
_entity_poly.type
_entity_poly.pdbx_seq_one_letter_code
_entity_poly.pdbx_strand_id
1 'polypeptide(L)'
;MLFFPFYGHEQIPMSVKTAFSFLLTLFLFPLASIKNGEIYYLAVEIVSEAALGVCAGLLLQIVFASLQLAGEQISMIMGFSMASVLDPQTGLSSPVISNIINFLALMTFLAFDGHHLILLFISNSLTHVPLGGFYPSPDIVQYASKSMINLFTFGFIISFPILALSLLSDLIFGMLMKTMPQFNLLVVGYPIKITIGFAVLIAILAGMIITKIGRASCRERV
;
A
#
# COMPACT_ATOMS: atom_id res chain seq x y z
N MET A 1 11.36 -10.83 1.86
CA MET A 1 11.42 -9.97 3.06
C MET A 1 11.57 -8.48 2.73
N LEU A 2 12.37 -8.09 1.73
CA LEU A 2 12.55 -6.67 1.34
C LEU A 2 11.25 -5.98 0.92
N PHE A 3 10.31 -6.72 0.35
CA PHE A 3 9.01 -6.23 -0.13
C PHE A 3 7.90 -6.27 0.94
N PHE A 4 8.24 -6.56 2.17
CA PHE A 4 7.27 -6.58 3.26
C PHE A 4 6.94 -5.12 3.65
N PRO A 5 5.69 -4.71 3.72
CA PRO A 5 5.30 -3.31 3.94
C PRO A 5 5.84 -2.74 5.25
N PHE A 6 6.07 -3.61 6.24
CA PHE A 6 6.67 -3.24 7.52
C PHE A 6 8.18 -3.01 7.42
N TYR A 7 8.87 -3.85 6.63
CA TYR A 7 10.33 -3.81 6.48
C TYR A 7 10.80 -2.94 5.32
N GLY A 8 9.88 -2.47 4.46
CA GLY A 8 10.17 -1.55 3.36
C GLY A 8 10.53 -0.14 3.81
N HIS A 9 10.17 0.25 5.03
CA HIS A 9 10.49 1.59 5.55
C HIS A 9 12.00 1.76 5.75
N GLU A 10 12.52 2.92 5.32
CA GLU A 10 13.93 3.31 5.46
C GLU A 10 14.40 3.42 6.92
N GLN A 11 13.47 3.54 7.86
CA GLN A 11 13.74 3.69 9.29
C GLN A 11 14.34 2.43 9.93
N ILE A 12 14.19 1.26 9.31
CA ILE A 12 14.75 0.02 9.84
C ILE A 12 16.10 -0.26 9.15
N PRO A 13 17.22 -0.29 9.90
CA PRO A 13 18.54 -0.55 9.33
C PRO A 13 18.61 -1.94 8.67
N MET A 14 19.34 -2.02 7.57
CA MET A 14 19.50 -3.26 6.78
C MET A 14 19.96 -4.44 7.63
N SER A 15 20.81 -4.20 8.64
CA SER A 15 21.31 -5.23 9.55
C SER A 15 20.19 -5.94 10.32
N VAL A 16 19.15 -5.20 10.74
CA VAL A 16 18.00 -5.79 11.44
C VAL A 16 17.14 -6.60 10.46
N LYS A 17 16.95 -6.11 9.24
CA LYS A 17 16.21 -6.82 8.19
C LYS A 17 16.87 -8.16 7.85
N THR A 18 18.18 -8.16 7.68
CA THR A 18 18.95 -9.37 7.36
C THR A 18 18.97 -10.36 8.52
N ALA A 19 19.18 -9.89 9.76
CA ALA A 19 19.14 -10.74 10.94
C ALA A 19 17.78 -11.42 11.13
N PHE A 20 16.70 -10.66 10.96
CA PHE A 20 15.35 -11.21 11.09
C PHE A 20 15.02 -12.21 9.98
N SER A 21 15.39 -11.92 8.73
CA SER A 21 15.20 -12.87 7.62
C SER A 21 15.99 -14.16 7.83
N PHE A 22 17.21 -14.09 8.37
CA PHE A 22 18.01 -15.25 8.70
C PHE A 22 17.40 -16.09 9.80
N LEU A 23 16.90 -15.46 10.90
CA LEU A 23 16.24 -16.17 11.98
C LEU A 23 14.95 -16.87 11.50
N LEU A 24 14.14 -16.19 10.66
CA LEU A 24 12.96 -16.82 10.07
C LEU A 24 13.31 -18.00 9.17
N THR A 25 14.38 -17.90 8.40
CA THR A 25 14.85 -19.00 7.55
C THR A 25 15.25 -20.21 8.40
N LEU A 26 16.00 -20.00 9.50
CA LEU A 26 16.36 -21.07 10.43
C LEU A 26 15.13 -21.71 11.07
N PHE A 27 14.15 -20.91 11.45
CA PHE A 27 12.93 -21.40 12.10
C PHE A 27 12.04 -22.21 11.14
N LEU A 28 11.94 -21.80 9.88
CA LEU A 28 11.11 -22.43 8.86
C LEU A 28 11.84 -23.57 8.10
N PHE A 29 13.15 -23.68 8.25
CA PHE A 29 13.96 -24.71 7.57
C PHE A 29 13.43 -26.14 7.74
N PRO A 30 13.00 -26.60 8.93
CA PRO A 30 12.49 -27.96 9.10
C PRO A 30 11.17 -28.25 8.36
N LEU A 31 10.45 -27.22 7.92
CA LEU A 31 9.23 -27.38 7.11
C LEU A 31 9.52 -27.49 5.60
N ALA A 32 10.74 -27.19 5.19
CA ALA A 32 11.14 -27.20 3.78
C ALA A 32 11.31 -28.62 3.26
N SER A 33 10.60 -29.00 2.20
CA SER A 33 10.82 -30.26 1.49
C SER A 33 11.95 -30.07 0.49
N ILE A 34 13.07 -30.74 0.73
CA ILE A 34 14.24 -30.71 -0.16
C ILE A 34 14.03 -31.79 -1.21
N LYS A 35 13.97 -31.41 -2.48
CA LYS A 35 14.08 -32.34 -3.59
C LYS A 35 15.57 -32.70 -3.72
N ASN A 36 15.92 -33.98 -3.74
CA ASN A 36 17.28 -34.43 -3.95
C ASN A 36 17.80 -33.93 -5.30
N GLY A 37 18.34 -32.71 -5.32
CA GLY A 37 18.88 -32.08 -6.51
C GLY A 37 20.38 -32.35 -6.62
N GLU A 38 20.84 -32.64 -7.82
CA GLU A 38 22.26 -32.66 -8.11
C GLU A 38 22.82 -31.24 -7.94
N ILE A 39 24.04 -31.11 -7.44
CA ILE A 39 24.72 -29.83 -7.16
C ILE A 39 24.71 -28.86 -8.37
N TYR A 40 24.63 -29.41 -9.59
CA TYR A 40 24.55 -28.63 -10.83
C TYR A 40 23.29 -27.74 -10.96
N TYR A 41 22.19 -28.10 -10.33
CA TYR A 41 20.93 -27.34 -10.41
C TYR A 41 20.76 -26.33 -9.28
N LEU A 42 21.66 -26.29 -8.31
CA LEU A 42 21.55 -25.47 -7.11
C LEU A 42 21.45 -23.97 -7.44
N ALA A 43 22.16 -23.49 -8.46
CA ALA A 43 22.07 -22.09 -8.90
C ALA A 43 20.69 -21.76 -9.49
N VAL A 44 20.10 -22.68 -10.25
CA VAL A 44 18.76 -22.49 -10.84
C VAL A 44 17.69 -22.55 -9.75
N GLU A 45 17.84 -23.43 -8.77
CA GLU A 45 16.95 -23.54 -7.61
C GLU A 45 16.95 -22.26 -6.77
N ILE A 46 18.12 -21.68 -6.49
CA ILE A 46 18.24 -20.41 -5.78
C ILE A 46 17.55 -19.28 -6.54
N VAL A 47 17.71 -19.20 -7.86
CA VAL A 47 17.05 -18.17 -8.68
C VAL A 47 15.56 -18.36 -8.69
N SER A 48 15.04 -19.59 -8.78
CA SER A 48 13.60 -19.88 -8.76
C SER A 48 12.97 -19.49 -7.43
N GLU A 49 13.62 -19.80 -6.30
CA GLU A 49 13.15 -19.41 -4.97
C GLU A 49 13.17 -17.88 -4.77
N ALA A 50 14.22 -17.22 -5.25
CA ALA A 50 14.28 -15.77 -5.24
C ALA A 50 13.16 -15.14 -6.07
N ALA A 51 12.87 -15.69 -7.23
CA ALA A 51 11.77 -15.24 -8.09
C ALA A 51 10.41 -15.42 -7.42
N LEU A 52 10.16 -16.56 -6.76
CA LEU A 52 8.94 -16.79 -5.99
C LEU A 52 8.80 -15.74 -4.86
N GLY A 53 9.86 -15.52 -4.10
CA GLY A 53 9.88 -14.53 -3.02
C GLY A 53 9.62 -13.10 -3.52
N VAL A 54 10.18 -12.72 -4.65
CA VAL A 54 9.96 -11.42 -5.29
C VAL A 54 8.50 -11.31 -5.77
N CYS A 55 7.96 -12.31 -6.45
CA CYS A 55 6.58 -12.30 -6.92
C CYS A 55 5.59 -12.16 -5.76
N ALA A 56 5.75 -12.96 -4.71
CA ALA A 56 4.89 -12.91 -3.52
C ALA A 56 5.00 -11.55 -2.81
N GLY A 57 6.21 -11.02 -2.66
CA GLY A 57 6.44 -9.72 -2.05
C GLY A 57 5.86 -8.56 -2.86
N LEU A 58 5.98 -8.59 -4.18
CA LEU A 58 5.39 -7.58 -5.07
C LEU A 58 3.87 -7.57 -4.97
N LEU A 59 3.21 -8.73 -4.92
CA LEU A 59 1.75 -8.80 -4.77
C LEU A 59 1.28 -8.12 -3.48
N LEU A 60 1.99 -8.33 -2.39
CA LEU A 60 1.69 -7.68 -1.13
C LEU A 60 1.93 -6.16 -1.20
N GLN A 61 3.03 -5.76 -1.82
CA GLN A 61 3.38 -4.34 -1.98
C GLN A 61 2.37 -3.60 -2.86
N ILE A 62 1.79 -4.23 -3.88
CA ILE A 62 0.75 -3.67 -4.74
C ILE A 62 -0.46 -3.20 -3.92
N VAL A 63 -0.85 -3.94 -2.90
CA VAL A 63 -1.97 -3.55 -2.03
C VAL A 63 -1.66 -2.25 -1.28
N PHE A 64 -0.48 -2.12 -0.68
CA PHE A 64 -0.07 -0.89 0.01
C PHE A 64 0.18 0.27 -0.97
N ALA A 65 0.75 -0.02 -2.15
CA ALA A 65 0.95 0.96 -3.20
C ALA A 65 -0.37 1.56 -3.72
N SER A 66 -1.46 0.79 -3.73
CA SER A 66 -2.78 1.33 -4.11
C SER A 66 -3.29 2.38 -3.12
N LEU A 67 -3.05 2.17 -1.82
CA LEU A 67 -3.40 3.14 -0.77
C LEU A 67 -2.48 4.37 -0.81
N GLN A 68 -1.19 4.15 -1.08
CA GLN A 68 -0.24 5.24 -1.27
C GLN A 68 -0.62 6.11 -2.46
N LEU A 69 -0.96 5.50 -3.60
CA LEU A 69 -1.45 6.20 -4.80
C LEU A 69 -2.70 7.04 -4.48
N ALA A 70 -3.65 6.48 -3.76
CA ALA A 70 -4.84 7.22 -3.32
C ALA A 70 -4.45 8.44 -2.47
N GLY A 71 -3.55 8.27 -1.52
CA GLY A 71 -3.05 9.35 -0.66
C GLY A 71 -2.32 10.44 -1.42
N GLU A 72 -1.52 10.08 -2.42
CA GLU A 72 -0.82 11.02 -3.30
C GLU A 72 -1.80 11.83 -4.14
N GLN A 73 -2.81 11.19 -4.73
CA GLN A 73 -3.87 11.85 -5.48
C GLN A 73 -4.65 12.84 -4.59
N ILE A 74 -5.04 12.41 -3.40
CA ILE A 74 -5.75 13.26 -2.44
C ILE A 74 -4.88 14.47 -2.05
N SER A 75 -3.60 14.26 -1.75
CA SER A 75 -2.65 15.31 -1.37
C SER A 75 -2.49 16.35 -2.49
N MET A 76 -2.36 15.89 -3.72
CA MET A 76 -2.29 16.78 -4.90
C MET A 76 -3.53 17.64 -5.06
N ILE A 77 -4.70 17.00 -4.99
CA ILE A 77 -6.00 17.64 -5.22
C ILE A 77 -6.33 18.65 -4.12
N MET A 78 -5.96 18.35 -2.87
CA MET A 78 -6.16 19.27 -1.73
C MET A 78 -5.18 20.46 -1.75
N GLY A 79 -4.19 20.46 -2.64
CA GLY A 79 -3.22 21.55 -2.79
C GLY A 79 -2.00 21.48 -1.85
N PHE A 80 -1.79 20.36 -1.15
CA PHE A 80 -0.58 20.17 -0.32
C PHE A 80 0.70 20.15 -1.13
N SER A 81 0.63 19.82 -2.41
CA SER A 81 1.77 19.90 -3.33
C SER A 81 2.30 21.32 -3.54
N MET A 82 1.48 22.35 -3.29
CA MET A 82 1.93 23.75 -3.31
C MET A 82 2.96 24.03 -2.22
N ALA A 83 2.85 23.40 -1.06
CA ALA A 83 3.81 23.56 0.03
C ALA A 83 5.23 23.08 -0.36
N SER A 84 5.33 22.00 -1.11
CA SER A 84 6.62 21.47 -1.61
C SER A 84 7.24 22.34 -2.70
N VAL A 85 6.41 23.08 -3.47
CA VAL A 85 6.90 24.04 -4.47
C VAL A 85 7.43 25.30 -3.83
N LEU A 86 6.84 25.73 -2.70
CA LEU A 86 7.23 26.94 -1.98
C LEU A 86 8.53 26.78 -1.18
N ASP A 87 8.82 25.56 -0.71
CA ASP A 87 10.04 25.28 0.05
C ASP A 87 10.75 24.01 -0.43
N PRO A 88 11.53 24.11 -1.53
CA PRO A 88 12.26 22.98 -2.08
C PRO A 88 13.45 22.53 -1.20
N GLN A 89 13.85 23.33 -0.20
CA GLN A 89 15.03 23.03 0.64
C GLN A 89 14.73 22.04 1.76
N THR A 90 13.48 21.96 2.22
CA THR A 90 13.11 21.05 3.32
C THR A 90 13.01 19.59 2.92
N GLY A 91 13.09 19.28 1.62
CA GLY A 91 13.09 17.90 1.13
C GLY A 91 11.82 17.10 1.46
N LEU A 92 10.79 17.74 2.00
CA LEU A 92 9.49 17.14 2.32
C LEU A 92 8.70 16.88 1.04
N SER A 93 9.27 16.05 0.15
CA SER A 93 8.63 15.65 -1.10
C SER A 93 7.55 14.60 -0.90
N SER A 94 7.46 13.97 0.28
CA SER A 94 6.44 12.96 0.50
C SER A 94 5.12 13.59 0.95
N PRO A 95 4.02 13.28 0.26
CA PRO A 95 2.71 13.84 0.56
C PRO A 95 2.25 13.38 1.96
N VAL A 96 2.05 14.33 2.85
CA VAL A 96 1.69 14.10 4.27
C VAL A 96 0.46 13.19 4.40
N ILE A 97 -0.54 13.39 3.53
CA ILE A 97 -1.77 12.58 3.53
C ILE A 97 -1.48 11.13 3.15
N SER A 98 -0.61 10.90 2.17
CA SER A 98 -0.20 9.55 1.77
C SER A 98 0.48 8.82 2.93
N ASN A 99 1.35 9.50 3.66
CA ASN A 99 2.02 8.92 4.83
C ASN A 99 1.02 8.56 5.94
N ILE A 100 0.03 9.42 6.19
CA ILE A 100 -1.02 9.16 7.19
C ILE A 100 -1.85 7.94 6.77
N ILE A 101 -2.30 7.88 5.52
CA ILE A 101 -3.09 6.75 5.00
C ILE A 101 -2.28 5.46 5.07
N ASN A 102 -1.01 5.50 4.70
CA ASN A 102 -0.12 4.35 4.74
C ASN A 102 0.10 3.85 6.17
N PHE A 103 0.28 4.77 7.12
CA PHE A 103 0.40 4.46 8.55
C PHE A 103 -0.89 3.82 9.10
N LEU A 104 -2.07 4.39 8.77
CA LEU A 104 -3.36 3.82 9.15
C LEU A 104 -3.58 2.43 8.53
N ALA A 105 -3.19 2.25 7.27
CA ALA A 105 -3.25 0.96 6.60
C ALA A 105 -2.37 -0.08 7.30
N LEU A 106 -1.17 0.31 7.70
CA LEU A 106 -0.26 -0.54 8.45
C LEU A 106 -0.83 -0.92 9.82
N MET A 107 -1.39 0.06 10.56
CA MET A 107 -2.02 -0.19 11.85
C MET A 107 -3.22 -1.13 11.73
N THR A 108 -4.08 -0.92 10.73
CA THR A 108 -5.22 -1.82 10.46
C THR A 108 -4.76 -3.21 10.05
N PHE A 109 -3.71 -3.33 9.25
CA PHE A 109 -3.13 -4.61 8.87
C PHE A 109 -2.62 -5.39 10.08
N LEU A 110 -1.95 -4.71 11.02
CA LEU A 110 -1.48 -5.32 12.28
C LEU A 110 -2.65 -5.69 13.20
N ALA A 111 -3.67 -4.84 13.32
CA ALA A 111 -4.85 -5.09 14.14
C ALA A 111 -5.67 -6.31 13.66
N PHE A 112 -5.58 -6.66 12.36
CA PHE A 112 -6.20 -7.86 11.79
C PHE A 112 -5.26 -9.07 11.72
N ASP A 113 -4.17 -9.07 12.48
CA ASP A 113 -3.17 -10.14 12.47
C ASP A 113 -2.60 -10.46 11.08
N GLY A 114 -2.53 -9.47 10.20
CA GLY A 114 -2.03 -9.63 8.84
C GLY A 114 -0.60 -10.17 8.77
N HIS A 115 0.22 -9.85 9.78
CA HIS A 115 1.57 -10.42 9.92
C HIS A 115 1.54 -11.93 10.13
N HIS A 116 0.55 -12.45 10.85
CA HIS A 116 0.35 -13.89 11.06
C HIS A 116 -0.06 -14.60 9.78
N LEU A 117 -0.97 -13.97 9.00
CA LEU A 117 -1.39 -14.49 7.70
C LEU A 117 -0.22 -14.62 6.72
N ILE A 118 0.74 -13.70 6.76
CA ILE A 118 1.92 -13.77 5.90
C ILE A 118 2.85 -14.91 6.34
N LEU A 119 3.08 -15.10 7.63
CA LEU A 119 3.88 -16.21 8.14
C LEU A 119 3.24 -17.56 7.78
N LEU A 120 1.92 -17.64 7.87
CA LEU A 120 1.15 -18.82 7.50
C LEU A 120 1.22 -19.08 5.98
N PHE A 121 1.19 -18.03 5.16
CA PHE A 121 1.39 -18.15 3.72
C PHE A 121 2.79 -18.69 3.38
N ILE A 122 3.84 -18.17 4.03
CA ILE A 122 5.21 -18.66 3.81
C ILE A 122 5.35 -20.11 4.24
N SER A 123 4.82 -20.48 5.42
CA SER A 123 4.83 -21.86 5.92
C SER A 123 4.12 -22.82 4.97
N ASN A 124 2.92 -22.46 4.50
CA ASN A 124 2.16 -23.27 3.55
C ASN A 124 2.86 -23.37 2.19
N SER A 125 3.50 -22.29 1.73
CA SER A 125 4.28 -22.32 0.49
C SER A 125 5.42 -23.35 0.57
N LEU A 126 6.15 -23.38 1.68
CA LEU A 126 7.27 -24.32 1.88
C LEU A 126 6.82 -25.79 1.96
N THR A 127 5.59 -26.03 2.43
CA THR A 127 5.04 -27.41 2.51
C THR A 127 4.49 -27.92 1.19
N HIS A 128 3.92 -27.03 0.36
CA HIS A 128 3.27 -27.41 -0.89
C HIS A 128 4.16 -27.32 -2.12
N VAL A 129 5.13 -26.39 -2.11
CA VAL A 129 6.06 -26.19 -3.20
C VAL A 129 7.45 -26.67 -2.75
N PRO A 130 7.98 -27.79 -3.31
CA PRO A 130 9.32 -28.24 -2.98
C PRO A 130 10.34 -27.19 -3.41
N LEU A 131 11.42 -27.05 -2.65
CA LEU A 131 12.51 -26.11 -2.99
C LEU A 131 13.00 -26.34 -4.42
N GLY A 132 13.15 -25.26 -5.19
CA GLY A 132 13.52 -25.30 -6.61
C GLY A 132 12.39 -25.71 -7.57
N GLY A 133 11.18 -25.94 -7.06
CA GLY A 133 10.01 -26.38 -7.86
C GLY A 133 9.22 -25.23 -8.52
N PHE A 134 9.58 -23.98 -8.27
CA PHE A 134 8.86 -22.84 -8.84
C PHE A 134 9.36 -22.53 -10.26
N TYR A 135 8.44 -22.65 -11.22
CA TYR A 135 8.67 -22.19 -12.59
C TYR A 135 7.68 -21.08 -12.94
N PRO A 136 8.16 -19.89 -13.39
CA PRO A 136 7.29 -18.82 -13.81
C PRO A 136 6.46 -19.26 -15.04
N SER A 137 5.15 -19.47 -14.82
CA SER A 137 4.21 -19.77 -15.90
C SER A 137 3.69 -18.47 -16.55
N PRO A 138 3.20 -18.52 -17.80
CA PRO A 138 2.56 -17.36 -18.44
C PRO A 138 1.39 -16.78 -17.62
N ASP A 139 0.73 -17.60 -16.81
CA ASP A 139 -0.37 -17.20 -15.94
C ASP A 139 0.08 -16.21 -14.85
N ILE A 140 1.32 -16.31 -14.38
CA ILE A 140 1.89 -15.40 -13.40
C ILE A 140 1.99 -13.99 -13.99
N VAL A 141 2.41 -13.85 -15.24
CA VAL A 141 2.50 -12.56 -15.94
C VAL A 141 1.11 -11.94 -16.09
N GLN A 142 0.12 -12.75 -16.45
CA GLN A 142 -1.27 -12.30 -16.54
C GLN A 142 -1.82 -11.89 -15.17
N TYR A 143 -1.50 -12.64 -14.12
CA TYR A 143 -1.88 -12.30 -12.75
C TYR A 143 -1.22 -11.01 -12.27
N ALA A 144 0.05 -10.81 -12.56
CA ALA A 144 0.78 -9.59 -12.24
C ALA A 144 0.20 -8.37 -12.96
N SER A 145 -0.11 -8.49 -14.26
CA SER A 145 -0.73 -7.40 -15.02
C SER A 145 -2.12 -7.04 -14.48
N LYS A 146 -2.94 -8.04 -14.13
CA LYS A 146 -4.24 -7.83 -13.49
C LYS A 146 -4.12 -7.17 -12.12
N SER A 147 -3.10 -7.53 -11.36
CA SER A 147 -2.83 -6.92 -10.06
C SER A 147 -2.43 -5.45 -10.19
N MET A 148 -1.67 -5.09 -11.22
CA MET A 148 -1.36 -3.69 -11.55
C MET A 148 -2.60 -2.89 -11.94
N ILE A 149 -3.49 -3.45 -12.74
CA ILE A 149 -4.77 -2.81 -13.08
C ILE A 149 -5.59 -2.59 -11.81
N ASN A 150 -5.64 -3.57 -10.92
CA ASN A 150 -6.34 -3.47 -9.64
C ASN A 150 -5.73 -2.37 -8.74
N LEU A 151 -4.40 -2.22 -8.72
CA LEU A 151 -3.72 -1.16 -7.98
C LEU A 151 -4.27 0.22 -8.37
N PHE A 152 -4.25 0.52 -9.66
CA PHE A 152 -4.76 1.81 -10.16
C PHE A 152 -6.26 1.96 -9.90
N THR A 153 -7.03 0.90 -10.14
CA THR A 153 -8.48 0.91 -9.94
C THR A 153 -8.84 1.21 -8.49
N PHE A 154 -8.23 0.50 -7.53
CA PHE A 154 -8.49 0.74 -6.10
C PHE A 154 -7.97 2.10 -5.65
N GLY A 155 -6.80 2.52 -6.10
CA GLY A 155 -6.25 3.85 -5.81
C GLY A 155 -7.19 4.97 -6.25
N PHE A 156 -7.73 4.89 -7.46
CA PHE A 156 -8.69 5.86 -7.98
C PHE A 156 -10.06 5.77 -7.29
N ILE A 157 -10.59 4.59 -7.01
CA ILE A 157 -11.88 4.43 -6.32
C ILE A 157 -11.83 5.10 -4.94
N ILE A 158 -10.73 4.94 -4.21
CA ILE A 158 -10.59 5.53 -2.86
C ILE A 158 -10.45 7.06 -2.94
N SER A 159 -9.71 7.58 -3.91
CA SER A 159 -9.52 9.03 -4.09
C SER A 159 -10.72 9.72 -4.76
N PHE A 160 -11.55 9.00 -5.50
CA PHE A 160 -12.62 9.54 -6.34
C PHE A 160 -13.60 10.47 -5.60
N PRO A 161 -14.15 10.14 -4.41
CA PRO A 161 -15.09 11.03 -3.73
C PRO A 161 -14.45 12.36 -3.35
N ILE A 162 -13.18 12.38 -2.97
CA ILE A 162 -12.46 13.62 -2.63
C ILE A 162 -12.16 14.41 -3.91
N LEU A 163 -11.79 13.72 -5.00
CA LEU A 163 -11.57 14.31 -6.31
C LEU A 163 -12.85 15.01 -6.81
N ALA A 164 -13.98 14.34 -6.75
CA ALA A 164 -15.25 14.89 -7.20
C ALA A 164 -15.65 16.16 -6.43
N LEU A 165 -15.52 16.13 -5.10
CA LEU A 165 -15.81 17.31 -4.25
C LEU A 165 -14.82 18.45 -4.47
N SER A 166 -13.55 18.12 -4.72
CA SER A 166 -12.55 19.11 -5.02
C SER A 166 -12.82 19.82 -6.36
N LEU A 167 -13.17 19.08 -7.41
CA LEU A 167 -13.55 19.67 -8.70
C LEU A 167 -14.77 20.57 -8.56
N LEU A 168 -15.76 20.16 -7.77
CA LEU A 168 -16.92 20.99 -7.48
C LEU A 168 -16.51 22.28 -6.76
N SER A 169 -15.64 22.20 -5.77
CA SER A 169 -15.09 23.36 -5.05
C SER A 169 -14.33 24.30 -5.99
N ASP A 170 -13.51 23.77 -6.90
CA ASP A 170 -12.75 24.57 -7.86
C ASP A 170 -13.68 25.31 -8.82
N LEU A 171 -14.78 24.68 -9.25
CA LEU A 171 -15.79 25.33 -10.07
C LEU A 171 -16.48 26.46 -9.32
N ILE A 172 -16.87 26.25 -8.07
CA ILE A 172 -17.50 27.29 -7.23
C ILE A 172 -16.52 28.46 -7.01
N PHE A 173 -15.26 28.18 -6.67
CA PHE A 173 -14.26 29.23 -6.47
C PHE A 173 -13.95 29.98 -7.75
N GLY A 174 -13.94 29.31 -8.92
CA GLY A 174 -13.79 29.95 -10.22
C GLY A 174 -14.92 30.94 -10.52
N MET A 175 -16.16 30.57 -10.15
CA MET A 175 -17.32 31.48 -10.28
C MET A 175 -17.24 32.65 -9.30
N LEU A 176 -16.84 32.40 -8.05
CA LEU A 176 -16.66 33.43 -7.03
C LEU A 176 -15.59 34.46 -7.42
N MET A 177 -14.46 34.03 -7.95
CA MET A 177 -13.41 34.94 -8.43
C MET A 177 -13.88 35.86 -9.57
N LYS A 178 -14.82 35.39 -10.40
CA LYS A 178 -15.40 36.19 -11.47
C LYS A 178 -16.37 37.25 -10.96
N THR A 179 -17.10 36.97 -9.90
CA THR A 179 -18.11 37.87 -9.30
C THR A 179 -17.50 38.79 -8.24
N MET A 180 -16.50 38.30 -7.51
CA MET A 180 -15.81 39.02 -6.43
C MET A 180 -14.27 39.00 -6.68
N PRO A 181 -13.74 39.95 -7.48
CA PRO A 181 -12.30 39.94 -7.82
C PRO A 181 -11.38 40.17 -6.62
N GLN A 182 -11.92 40.61 -5.48
CA GLN A 182 -11.17 40.73 -4.21
C GLN A 182 -10.99 39.40 -3.48
N PHE A 183 -11.65 38.33 -3.93
CA PHE A 183 -11.53 37.00 -3.33
C PHE A 183 -10.17 36.39 -3.66
N ASN A 184 -9.31 36.25 -2.64
CA ASN A 184 -8.00 35.64 -2.79
C ASN A 184 -8.12 34.11 -2.59
N LEU A 185 -8.00 33.34 -3.68
CA LEU A 185 -8.08 31.90 -3.66
C LEU A 185 -7.03 31.26 -2.75
N LEU A 186 -5.80 31.84 -2.71
CA LEU A 186 -4.72 31.32 -1.88
C LEU A 186 -4.98 31.46 -0.38
N VAL A 187 -5.62 32.57 0.03
CA VAL A 187 -5.82 32.88 1.45
C VAL A 187 -7.08 32.22 2.00
N VAL A 188 -8.16 32.13 1.20
CA VAL A 188 -9.46 31.66 1.66
C VAL A 188 -9.85 30.35 1.02
N GLY A 189 -9.60 30.16 -0.28
CA GLY A 189 -10.05 29.00 -1.03
C GLY A 189 -9.34 27.72 -0.62
N TYR A 190 -8.00 27.72 -0.52
CA TYR A 190 -7.23 26.53 -0.13
C TYR A 190 -7.55 26.02 1.28
N PRO A 191 -7.61 26.87 2.33
CA PRO A 191 -7.98 26.38 3.67
C PRO A 191 -9.36 25.74 3.72
N ILE A 192 -10.35 26.30 2.99
CA ILE A 192 -11.70 25.71 2.89
C ILE A 192 -11.64 24.35 2.20
N LYS A 193 -10.92 24.26 1.08
CA LYS A 193 -10.75 23.01 0.31
C LYS A 193 -10.09 21.92 1.15
N ILE A 194 -9.05 22.26 1.90
CA ILE A 194 -8.36 21.35 2.82
C ILE A 194 -9.33 20.87 3.91
N THR A 195 -10.09 21.77 4.52
CA THR A 195 -11.02 21.42 5.59
C THR A 195 -12.11 20.47 5.10
N ILE A 196 -12.71 20.74 3.94
CA ILE A 196 -13.70 19.86 3.30
C ILE A 196 -13.06 18.50 2.97
N GLY A 197 -11.89 18.50 2.38
CA GLY A 197 -11.17 17.27 2.04
C GLY A 197 -10.87 16.39 3.26
N PHE A 198 -10.44 16.98 4.37
CA PHE A 198 -10.24 16.23 5.62
C PHE A 198 -11.56 15.70 6.21
N ALA A 199 -12.63 16.47 6.18
CA ALA A 199 -13.95 16.01 6.65
C ALA A 199 -14.41 14.78 5.87
N VAL A 200 -14.26 14.80 4.54
CA VAL A 200 -14.60 13.66 3.68
C VAL A 200 -13.66 12.47 3.89
N LEU A 201 -12.37 12.71 4.04
CA LEU A 201 -11.40 11.65 4.35
C LEU A 201 -11.78 10.93 5.64
N ILE A 202 -12.09 11.67 6.70
CA ILE A 202 -12.52 11.10 7.98
C ILE A 202 -13.82 10.31 7.81
N ALA A 203 -14.78 10.82 7.06
CA ALA A 203 -16.04 10.13 6.80
C ALA A 203 -15.85 8.81 6.03
N ILE A 204 -14.94 8.78 5.05
CA ILE A 204 -14.59 7.56 4.29
C ILE A 204 -13.92 6.54 5.20
N LEU A 205 -12.93 6.96 5.99
CA LEU A 205 -12.21 6.07 6.92
C LEU A 205 -13.16 5.52 7.99
N ALA A 206 -14.02 6.34 8.57
CA ALA A 206 -15.03 5.92 9.52
C ALA A 206 -16.02 4.92 8.89
N GLY A 207 -16.49 5.19 7.68
CA GLY A 207 -17.36 4.29 6.92
C GLY A 207 -16.71 2.92 6.65
N MET A 208 -15.44 2.90 6.28
CA MET A 208 -14.69 1.66 6.06
C MET A 208 -14.54 0.83 7.34
N ILE A 209 -14.30 1.46 8.48
CA ILE A 209 -14.18 0.80 9.78
C ILE A 209 -15.54 0.23 10.22
N ILE A 210 -16.61 1.02 10.16
CA ILE A 210 -17.96 0.60 10.56
C ILE A 210 -18.47 -0.57 9.72
N THR A 211 -18.29 -0.54 8.41
CA THR A 211 -18.74 -1.62 7.52
C THR A 211 -17.98 -2.92 7.76
N LYS A 212 -16.71 -2.86 8.14
CA LYS A 212 -15.92 -4.07 8.47
C LYS A 212 -16.27 -4.62 9.85
N ILE A 213 -16.47 -3.77 10.86
CA ILE A 213 -16.88 -4.19 12.20
C ILE A 213 -18.29 -4.79 12.15
N GLY A 214 -19.22 -4.19 11.39
CA GLY A 214 -20.56 -4.73 11.19
C GLY A 214 -20.57 -6.13 10.56
N ARG A 215 -19.71 -6.38 9.57
CA ARG A 215 -19.59 -7.71 8.94
C ARG A 215 -18.90 -8.73 9.83
N ALA A 216 -17.93 -8.36 10.65
CA ALA A 216 -17.30 -9.25 11.62
C ALA A 216 -18.31 -9.70 12.69
N SER A 217 -19.10 -8.75 13.23
CA SER A 217 -20.14 -9.04 14.21
C SER A 217 -21.29 -9.92 13.66
N CYS A 218 -21.61 -9.81 12.37
CA CYS A 218 -22.60 -10.72 11.74
C CYS A 218 -22.06 -12.14 11.52
N ARG A 219 -20.75 -12.31 11.37
CA ARG A 219 -20.12 -13.63 11.14
C ARG A 219 -19.96 -14.44 12.44
N GLU A 220 -19.91 -13.76 13.58
CA GLU A 220 -19.83 -14.40 14.90
C GLU A 220 -21.19 -14.87 15.43
N ARG A 221 -22.30 -14.49 14.80
CA ARG A 221 -23.66 -14.86 15.19
C ARG A 221 -24.27 -16.02 14.38
N VAL A 222 -23.51 -16.62 13.48
CA VAL A 222 -23.87 -17.84 12.72
C VAL A 222 -22.91 -18.97 13.09
#